data_123832d412446b2f15dbcc87c23ae028
#
_entry.id   123832d412446b2f15dbcc87c23ae028
#
_cell.length_a   1.000
_cell.length_b   1.000
_cell.length_c   1.000
_cell.angle_alpha   90.00
_cell.angle_beta   90.00
_cell.angle_gamma   90.00
#
_symmetry.space_group_name_H-M   'P 1'
#
loop_
_entity.id
_entity.type
_entity.pdbx_description
1 polymer ?
#
loop_
_entity_poly.entity_id
_entity_poly.type
_entity_poly.pdbx_seq_one_letter_code
_entity_poly.pdbx_strand_id
1 'polypeptide(L)'
;MSGRDTAGAGVVVLVLVLGLGSMGMGWLMWPSAAGVVRAGQGTVVESVLCGPSDAQDLVRVELLDGREVTGRLDGCGHRLGEVLAVEVPDPLPAGELVARLAGTGVPTTSSNGQRLGAGGVAVAGIAGALLAWRL
;
A
#
# COMPACT_ATOMS: atom_id res chain seq x y z
N MET A 1 7.00 -44.31 -33.01
CA MET A 1 5.87 -43.64 -32.31
C MET A 1 6.34 -42.80 -31.11
N SER A 2 7.62 -42.39 -31.06
CA SER A 2 8.21 -41.76 -29.86
C SER A 2 8.49 -40.23 -29.98
N GLY A 3 8.11 -39.58 -31.06
CA GLY A 3 8.45 -38.19 -31.29
C GLY A 3 7.39 -37.15 -30.92
N ARG A 4 6.17 -37.57 -30.62
CA ARG A 4 5.07 -36.64 -30.28
C ARG A 4 5.02 -36.32 -28.78
N ASP A 5 5.45 -37.24 -27.94
CA ASP A 5 5.39 -37.08 -26.48
C ASP A 5 6.46 -36.12 -25.94
N THR A 6 7.62 -36.09 -26.60
CA THR A 6 8.72 -35.16 -26.24
C THR A 6 8.42 -33.69 -26.58
N ALA A 7 7.67 -33.42 -27.64
CA ALA A 7 7.28 -32.06 -28.01
C ALA A 7 6.24 -31.50 -27.01
N GLY A 8 5.29 -32.33 -26.57
CA GLY A 8 4.31 -31.95 -25.57
C GLY A 8 4.92 -31.67 -24.21
N ALA A 9 5.85 -32.50 -23.76
CA ALA A 9 6.53 -32.32 -22.48
C ALA A 9 7.39 -31.02 -22.48
N GLY A 10 8.06 -30.70 -23.59
CA GLY A 10 8.84 -29.48 -23.71
C GLY A 10 8.00 -28.21 -23.59
N VAL A 11 6.81 -28.18 -24.21
CA VAL A 11 5.89 -27.03 -24.12
C VAL A 11 5.35 -26.86 -22.71
N VAL A 12 5.00 -27.94 -22.02
CA VAL A 12 4.52 -27.88 -20.63
C VAL A 12 5.59 -27.33 -19.69
N VAL A 13 6.83 -27.79 -19.82
CA VAL A 13 7.96 -27.30 -19.01
C VAL A 13 8.23 -25.83 -19.29
N LEU A 14 8.18 -25.39 -20.55
CA LEU A 14 8.36 -23.98 -20.92
C LEU A 14 7.30 -23.08 -20.29
N VAL A 15 6.02 -23.47 -20.34
CA VAL A 15 4.89 -22.73 -19.76
C VAL A 15 5.01 -22.65 -18.23
N LEU A 16 5.45 -23.72 -17.58
CA LEU A 16 5.67 -23.74 -16.13
C LEU A 16 6.83 -22.82 -15.73
N VAL A 17 7.94 -22.83 -16.44
CA VAL A 17 9.09 -21.98 -16.16
C VAL A 17 8.75 -20.50 -16.38
N LEU A 18 8.06 -20.16 -17.47
CA LEU A 18 7.59 -18.79 -17.74
C LEU A 18 6.54 -18.32 -16.71
N GLY A 19 5.64 -19.21 -16.31
CA GLY A 19 4.62 -18.91 -15.30
C GLY A 19 5.22 -18.66 -13.91
N LEU A 20 6.14 -19.52 -13.47
CA LEU A 20 6.83 -19.36 -12.19
C LEU A 20 7.79 -18.17 -12.21
N GLY A 21 8.45 -17.91 -13.33
CA GLY A 21 9.35 -16.75 -13.50
C GLY A 21 8.61 -15.43 -13.41
N SER A 22 7.45 -15.31 -14.05
CA SER A 22 6.64 -14.09 -14.00
C SER A 22 6.06 -13.83 -12.59
N MET A 23 5.73 -14.87 -11.86
CA MET A 23 5.23 -14.77 -10.49
C MET A 23 6.33 -14.34 -9.51
N GLY A 24 7.56 -14.84 -9.68
CA GLY A 24 8.73 -14.43 -8.89
C GLY A 24 9.12 -12.97 -9.11
N MET A 25 9.08 -12.51 -10.36
CA MET A 25 9.42 -11.12 -10.70
C MET A 25 8.40 -10.11 -10.16
N GLY A 26 7.12 -10.48 -10.13
CA GLY A 26 6.07 -9.67 -9.51
C GLY A 26 6.28 -9.48 -8.00
N TRP A 27 6.83 -10.46 -7.31
CA TRP A 27 7.14 -10.37 -5.88
C TRP A 27 8.31 -9.46 -5.56
N LEU A 28 9.36 -9.46 -6.42
CA LEU A 28 10.52 -8.57 -6.24
C LEU A 28 10.21 -7.10 -6.53
N MET A 29 9.28 -6.84 -7.46
CA MET A 29 8.92 -5.46 -7.86
C MET A 29 7.74 -4.89 -7.06
N TRP A 30 7.15 -5.65 -6.14
CA TRP A 30 6.05 -5.14 -5.32
C TRP A 30 6.59 -4.14 -4.30
N PRO A 31 6.26 -2.85 -4.42
CA PRO A 31 6.66 -1.89 -3.42
C PRO A 31 5.99 -2.25 -2.09
N SER A 32 6.80 -2.65 -1.13
CA SER A 32 6.37 -2.88 0.26
C SER A 32 6.13 -1.54 0.96
N ALA A 33 5.29 -0.70 0.38
CA ALA A 33 4.99 0.62 0.89
C ALA A 33 3.62 0.67 1.58
N ALA A 34 3.37 -0.27 2.48
CA ALA A 34 2.49 0.02 3.58
C ALA A 34 3.35 0.77 4.61
N GLY A 35 3.48 2.09 4.46
CA GLY A 35 4.15 2.92 5.45
C GLY A 35 3.52 2.66 6.80
N VAL A 36 4.32 2.32 7.79
CA VAL A 36 3.88 2.30 9.17
C VAL A 36 3.48 3.73 9.50
N VAL A 37 2.31 3.93 10.09
CA VAL A 37 1.87 5.24 10.56
C VAL A 37 1.97 5.27 12.08
N ARG A 38 2.37 6.42 12.63
CA ARG A 38 2.34 6.70 14.06
C ARG A 38 1.18 7.61 14.37
N ALA A 39 0.44 7.27 15.41
CA ALA A 39 -0.56 8.14 15.98
C ALA A 39 0.11 9.25 16.80
N GLY A 40 -0.46 10.45 16.74
CA GLY A 40 -0.03 11.61 17.52
C GLY A 40 -1.19 12.57 17.73
N GLN A 41 -0.95 13.63 18.48
CA GLN A 41 -1.88 14.75 18.64
C GLN A 41 -1.33 15.95 17.88
N GLY A 42 -2.11 16.48 16.95
CA GLY A 42 -1.77 17.68 16.19
C GLY A 42 -2.55 18.87 16.70
N THR A 43 -1.85 19.95 17.05
CA THR A 43 -2.46 21.24 17.36
C THR A 43 -2.36 22.15 16.16
N VAL A 44 -3.48 22.68 15.69
CA VAL A 44 -3.51 23.63 14.55
C VAL A 44 -2.85 24.94 14.96
N VAL A 45 -1.72 25.26 14.33
CA VAL A 45 -0.96 26.50 14.60
C VAL A 45 -1.20 27.57 13.55
N GLU A 46 -1.65 27.18 12.37
CA GLU A 46 -2.09 28.08 11.31
C GLU A 46 -3.26 27.46 10.56
N SER A 47 -4.34 28.21 10.43
CA SER A 47 -5.55 27.77 9.76
C SER A 47 -5.64 28.43 8.39
N VAL A 48 -5.87 27.65 7.36
CA VAL A 48 -6.02 28.10 5.98
C VAL A 48 -7.47 27.89 5.52
N LEU A 49 -8.06 28.92 4.91
CA LEU A 49 -9.38 28.80 4.33
C LEU A 49 -9.39 27.80 3.18
N CYS A 50 -10.33 26.86 3.22
CA CYS A 50 -10.55 25.92 2.14
C CYS A 50 -11.06 26.64 0.88
N GLY A 51 -10.42 26.34 -0.25
CA GLY A 51 -10.74 26.92 -1.54
C GLY A 51 -9.76 26.45 -2.60
N PRO A 52 -8.47 26.85 -2.51
CA PRO A 52 -7.43 26.30 -3.36
C PRO A 52 -7.24 24.80 -3.12
N SER A 53 -6.85 24.06 -4.14
CA SER A 53 -6.60 22.62 -4.06
C SER A 53 -5.40 22.24 -3.19
N ASP A 54 -4.55 23.19 -2.87
CA ASP A 54 -3.34 23.08 -2.05
C ASP A 54 -3.51 23.69 -0.64
N ALA A 55 -4.74 24.08 -0.28
CA ALA A 55 -5.04 24.63 1.04
C ALA A 55 -4.85 23.54 2.11
N GLN A 56 -3.87 23.73 2.99
CA GLN A 56 -3.53 22.83 4.08
C GLN A 56 -3.24 23.63 5.34
N ASP A 57 -3.82 23.19 6.45
CA ASP A 57 -3.54 23.79 7.75
C ASP A 57 -2.15 23.37 8.24
N LEU A 58 -1.48 24.26 8.98
CA LEU A 58 -0.21 23.93 9.62
C LEU A 58 -0.49 23.40 11.03
N VAL A 59 0.08 22.24 11.34
CA VAL A 59 -0.11 21.60 12.63
C VAL A 59 1.22 21.31 13.31
N ARG A 60 1.24 21.44 14.62
CA ARG A 60 2.31 20.94 15.48
C ARG A 60 1.86 19.61 16.04
N VAL A 61 2.59 18.56 15.70
CA VAL A 61 2.26 17.19 16.09
C VAL A 61 3.16 16.79 17.25
N GLU A 62 2.55 16.39 18.34
CA GLU A 62 3.21 15.75 19.47
C GLU A 62 3.07 14.22 19.31
N LEU A 63 4.20 13.56 19.18
CA LEU A 63 4.28 12.13 19.05
C LEU A 63 4.26 11.47 20.42
N LEU A 64 3.89 10.20 20.49
CA LEU A 64 3.84 9.42 21.74
C LEU A 64 5.20 9.28 22.44
N ASP A 65 6.30 9.49 21.73
CA ASP A 65 7.66 9.50 22.25
C ASP A 65 8.10 10.87 22.82
N GLY A 66 7.18 11.83 22.87
CA GLY A 66 7.42 13.19 23.38
C GLY A 66 8.13 14.13 22.39
N ARG A 67 8.38 13.70 21.15
CA ARG A 67 8.93 14.59 20.11
C ARG A 67 7.83 15.44 19.50
N GLU A 68 8.16 16.72 19.30
CA GLU A 68 7.30 17.63 18.54
C GLU A 68 7.84 17.80 17.12
N VAL A 69 6.96 17.73 16.16
CA VAL A 69 7.25 17.98 14.75
C VAL A 69 6.18 18.88 14.17
N THR A 70 6.58 19.78 13.27
CA THR A 70 5.63 20.64 12.55
C THR A 70 5.44 20.09 11.15
N GLY A 71 4.20 20.06 10.70
CA GLY A 71 3.86 19.56 9.38
C GLY A 71 2.57 20.16 8.86
N ARG A 72 2.23 19.87 7.62
CA ARG A 72 0.95 20.23 7.03
C ARG A 72 -0.07 19.15 7.31
N LEU A 73 -1.30 19.59 7.60
CA LEU A 73 -2.44 18.67 7.71
C LEU A 73 -3.01 18.44 6.31
N ASP A 74 -3.29 17.19 5.99
CA ASP A 74 -4.06 16.84 4.79
C ASP A 74 -5.54 17.22 5.00
N GLY A 75 -5.79 18.53 5.05
CA GLY A 75 -7.07 19.15 5.33
C GLY A 75 -6.94 20.64 5.61
N CYS A 76 -8.04 21.36 5.55
CA CYS A 76 -8.10 22.80 5.71
C CYS A 76 -9.33 23.22 6.53
N GLY A 77 -9.34 24.47 7.02
CA GLY A 77 -10.50 25.08 7.67
C GLY A 77 -10.71 24.69 9.12
N HIS A 78 -9.73 24.10 9.78
CA HIS A 78 -9.79 23.83 11.23
C HIS A 78 -9.55 25.10 12.02
N ARG A 79 -9.95 25.10 13.28
CA ARG A 79 -9.78 26.28 14.14
C ARG A 79 -8.37 26.35 14.67
N LEU A 80 -7.82 27.56 14.74
CA LEU A 80 -6.54 27.80 15.38
C LEU A 80 -6.57 27.30 16.84
N GLY A 81 -5.58 26.50 17.23
CA GLY A 81 -5.52 25.89 18.57
C GLY A 81 -6.35 24.62 18.72
N GLU A 82 -7.05 24.17 17.70
CA GLU A 82 -7.78 22.91 17.71
C GLU A 82 -6.82 21.73 17.81
N VAL A 83 -7.14 20.77 18.69
CA VAL A 83 -6.35 19.56 18.89
C VAL A 83 -7.04 18.40 18.16
N LEU A 84 -6.31 17.78 17.26
CA LEU A 84 -6.79 16.73 16.38
C LEU A 84 -5.95 15.46 16.57
N ALA A 85 -6.61 14.32 16.54
CA ALA A 85 -5.89 13.05 16.43
C ALA A 85 -5.36 12.92 14.99
N VAL A 86 -4.05 12.75 14.85
CA VAL A 86 -3.39 12.68 13.55
C VAL A 86 -2.52 11.44 13.42
N GLU A 87 -2.28 11.04 12.21
CA GLU A 87 -1.36 9.99 11.82
C GLU A 87 -0.23 10.58 10.98
N VAL A 88 1.00 10.22 11.31
CA VAL A 88 2.20 10.63 10.59
C VAL A 88 2.95 9.40 10.07
N PRO A 89 3.65 9.50 8.95
CA PRO A 89 4.43 8.39 8.42
C PRO A 89 5.60 8.03 9.34
N ASP A 90 5.91 6.75 9.44
CA ASP A 90 7.08 6.23 10.12
C ASP A 90 7.93 5.38 9.14
N PRO A 91 9.18 5.74 8.86
CA PRO A 91 9.94 6.84 9.44
C PRO A 91 9.47 8.23 8.99
N LEU A 92 9.72 9.23 9.84
CA LEU A 92 9.44 10.62 9.50
C LEU A 92 10.22 11.02 8.23
N PRO A 93 9.59 11.68 7.25
CA PRO A 93 10.28 12.12 6.05
C PRO A 93 11.35 13.16 6.37
N ALA A 94 12.43 13.14 5.60
CA ALA A 94 13.50 14.16 5.72
C ALA A 94 13.07 15.55 5.19
N GLY A 95 11.93 15.63 4.53
CA GLY A 95 11.36 16.85 3.95
C GLY A 95 10.09 17.29 4.65
N GLU A 96 9.16 17.83 3.87
CA GLU A 96 7.88 18.30 4.37
C GLU A 96 7.03 17.15 4.92
N LEU A 97 6.62 17.30 6.18
CA LEU A 97 5.75 16.35 6.85
C LEU A 97 4.29 16.65 6.51
N VAL A 98 3.58 15.65 5.99
CA VAL A 98 2.13 15.69 5.82
C VAL A 98 1.48 14.76 6.84
N ALA A 99 0.75 15.34 7.79
CA ALA A 99 -0.04 14.62 8.76
C ALA A 99 -1.46 14.39 8.21
N ARG A 100 -2.08 13.28 8.55
CA ARG A 100 -3.46 12.98 8.19
C ARG A 100 -4.31 12.85 9.43
N LEU A 101 -5.58 13.20 9.32
CA LEU A 101 -6.53 12.94 10.40
C LEU A 101 -6.63 11.44 10.66
N ALA A 102 -6.55 11.04 11.92
CA ALA A 102 -6.69 9.64 12.30
C ALA A 102 -8.05 9.10 11.86
N GLY A 103 -8.04 7.91 11.25
CA GLY A 103 -9.25 7.25 10.75
C GLY A 103 -9.74 7.72 9.37
N THR A 104 -9.11 8.74 8.74
CA THR A 104 -9.42 9.12 7.35
C THR A 104 -8.51 8.42 6.35
N GLY A 105 -7.42 7.84 6.82
CA GLY A 105 -6.57 7.00 5.99
C GLY A 105 -7.35 5.79 5.50
N VAL A 106 -7.16 5.42 4.23
CA VAL A 106 -7.61 4.12 3.74
C VAL A 106 -7.02 3.08 4.68
N PRO A 107 -7.85 2.26 5.35
CA PRO A 107 -7.33 1.28 6.28
C PRO A 107 -6.30 0.40 5.54
N THR A 108 -5.07 0.42 5.99
CA THR A 108 -3.97 -0.43 5.48
C THR A 108 -4.19 -1.91 5.83
N THR A 109 -5.40 -2.27 6.18
CA THR A 109 -5.87 -3.64 6.46
C THR A 109 -5.98 -4.53 5.24
N SER A 110 -5.41 -4.16 4.10
CA SER A 110 -5.58 -4.99 2.91
C SER A 110 -4.39 -5.84 2.54
N SER A 111 -3.33 -5.90 3.33
CA SER A 111 -2.25 -6.83 2.99
C SER A 111 -2.73 -8.30 2.96
N ASN A 112 -3.67 -8.67 3.81
CA ASN A 112 -4.24 -10.02 3.85
C ASN A 112 -5.28 -10.26 2.75
N GLY A 113 -6.14 -9.29 2.46
CA GLY A 113 -7.13 -9.42 1.39
C GLY A 113 -6.49 -9.47 0.00
N GLN A 114 -5.43 -8.70 -0.20
CA GLN A 114 -4.71 -8.67 -1.47
C GLN A 114 -3.88 -9.94 -1.69
N ARG A 115 -3.34 -10.54 -0.61
CA ARG A 115 -2.65 -11.84 -0.66
C ARG A 115 -3.62 -12.99 -0.96
N LEU A 116 -4.84 -12.96 -0.41
CA LEU A 116 -5.88 -13.93 -0.70
C LEU A 116 -6.38 -13.84 -2.15
N GLY A 117 -6.50 -12.61 -2.69
CA GLY A 117 -6.87 -12.40 -4.10
C GLY A 117 -5.82 -12.96 -5.06
N ALA A 118 -4.54 -12.70 -4.82
CA ALA A 118 -3.45 -13.23 -5.64
C ALA A 118 -3.36 -14.77 -5.57
N GLY A 119 -3.57 -15.35 -4.39
CA GLY A 119 -3.64 -16.80 -4.21
C GLY A 119 -4.81 -17.45 -4.98
N GLY A 120 -5.96 -16.79 -4.98
CA GLY A 120 -7.15 -17.30 -5.69
C GLY A 120 -6.96 -17.39 -7.21
N VAL A 121 -6.32 -16.40 -7.81
CA VAL A 121 -6.01 -16.39 -9.25
C VAL A 121 -5.01 -17.49 -9.61
N ALA A 122 -4.01 -17.75 -8.77
CA ALA A 122 -3.02 -18.78 -9.00
C ALA A 122 -3.66 -20.18 -8.96
N VAL A 123 -4.52 -20.45 -8.00
CA VAL A 123 -5.23 -21.75 -7.88
C VAL A 123 -6.17 -21.97 -9.07
N ALA A 124 -6.90 -20.95 -9.51
CA ALA A 124 -7.78 -21.03 -10.67
C ALA A 124 -7.00 -21.32 -11.96
N GLY A 125 -5.81 -20.71 -12.13
CA GLY A 125 -4.93 -20.96 -13.27
C GLY A 125 -4.44 -22.41 -13.33
N ILE A 126 -4.03 -22.99 -12.21
CA ILE A 126 -3.57 -24.38 -12.12
C ILE A 126 -4.72 -25.35 -12.41
N ALA A 127 -5.90 -25.11 -11.86
CA ALA A 127 -7.08 -25.95 -12.11
C ALA A 127 -7.50 -25.92 -13.58
N GLY A 128 -7.46 -24.75 -14.23
CA GLY A 128 -7.74 -24.61 -15.65
C GLY A 128 -6.75 -25.38 -16.55
N ALA A 129 -5.47 -25.31 -16.23
CA ALA A 129 -4.43 -26.03 -16.97
C ALA A 129 -4.59 -27.55 -16.85
N LEU A 130 -4.93 -28.07 -15.67
CA LEU A 130 -5.16 -29.50 -15.44
C LEU A 130 -6.41 -30.00 -16.18
N LEU A 131 -7.46 -29.17 -16.27
CA LEU A 131 -8.66 -29.51 -17.00
C LEU A 131 -8.42 -29.59 -18.52
N ALA A 132 -7.68 -28.64 -19.06
CA ALA A 132 -7.30 -28.62 -20.47
C ALA A 132 -6.41 -29.80 -20.88
N TRP A 133 -5.68 -30.37 -19.94
CA TRP A 133 -4.82 -31.53 -20.23
C TRP A 133 -5.57 -32.87 -20.27
N ARG A 134 -6.79 -32.92 -19.72
CA ARG A 134 -7.65 -34.12 -19.75
C ARG A 134 -8.58 -34.17 -20.95
N LEU A 135 -8.73 -33.10 -21.72
CA LEU A 135 -9.49 -33.06 -22.98
C LEU A 135 -8.59 -33.33 -24.19
#